data_14ee4e96bf5b929dfa7f7f59f72f3ca0
#
_entry.id   14ee4e96bf5b929dfa7f7f59f72f3ca0
#
_cell.length_a   1.000
_cell.length_b   1.000
_cell.length_c   1.000
_cell.angle_alpha   90.00
_cell.angle_beta   90.00
_cell.angle_gamma   90.00
#
_symmetry.space_group_name_H-M   'P 1'
#
loop_
_entity.id
_entity.type
_entity.pdbx_description
1 polymer ?
#
loop_
_entity_poly.entity_id
_entity_poly.type
_entity_poly.pdbx_seq_one_letter_code
_entity_poly.pdbx_strand_id
1 'polypeptide(L)'
;MTAHPDLASVNFTGSVPTFQWLWKAVGENLQNYAGFPKLIGECGGKNYHFVHPTAEVETVVASTIRSAFEYSGQKCSACSRVYAPESLWPQIKEGLVEIQKGLKIGSATDADSFTSAVIDKKSFDR
;
A
#
# COMPACT_ATOMS: atom_id res chain seq x y z
N MET A 1 6.76 17.81 20.23
CA MET A 1 5.53 18.11 19.45
C MET A 1 4.30 17.50 20.14
N THR A 2 4.25 16.21 20.40
CA THR A 2 3.10 15.52 21.05
C THR A 2 2.80 15.98 22.48
N ALA A 3 3.71 16.62 23.20
CA ALA A 3 3.50 17.16 24.54
C ALA A 3 3.09 18.65 24.58
N HIS A 4 2.84 19.29 23.43
CA HIS A 4 2.44 20.70 23.40
C HIS A 4 1.00 20.86 23.91
N PRO A 5 0.70 21.79 24.83
CA PRO A 5 -0.65 21.94 25.41
C PRO A 5 -1.74 22.22 24.38
N ASP A 6 -1.43 22.94 23.32
CA ASP A 6 -2.38 23.33 22.27
C ASP A 6 -2.43 22.31 21.11
N LEU A 7 -1.97 21.07 21.31
CA LEU A 7 -2.11 20.03 20.31
C LEU A 7 -3.60 19.77 20.02
N ALA A 8 -4.05 20.12 18.83
CA ALA A 8 -5.44 19.95 18.42
C ALA A 8 -5.69 18.64 17.66
N SER A 9 -4.73 18.20 16.85
CA SER A 9 -4.84 16.96 16.09
C SER A 9 -3.48 16.42 15.65
N VAL A 10 -3.44 15.11 15.39
CA VAL A 10 -2.37 14.41 14.67
C VAL A 10 -2.99 13.76 13.46
N ASN A 11 -2.58 14.16 12.27
CA ASN A 11 -2.93 13.50 11.02
C ASN A 11 -1.68 12.77 10.50
N PHE A 12 -1.71 11.44 10.50
CA PHE A 12 -0.55 10.60 10.26
C PHE A 12 -0.81 9.60 9.14
N THR A 13 0.16 9.51 8.23
CA THR A 13 0.22 8.43 7.24
C THR A 13 1.54 7.69 7.41
N GLY A 14 1.51 6.38 7.61
CA GLY A 14 2.72 5.58 7.79
C GLY A 14 2.48 4.22 8.43
N SER A 15 3.48 3.74 9.21
CA SER A 15 3.41 2.41 9.77
C SER A 15 2.46 2.31 10.99
N VAL A 16 1.78 1.18 11.12
CA VAL A 16 0.94 0.88 12.31
C VAL A 16 1.71 1.04 13.62
N PRO A 17 2.94 0.51 13.79
CA PRO A 17 3.68 0.70 15.04
C PRO A 17 3.95 2.16 15.37
N THR A 18 4.23 3.01 14.38
CA THR A 18 4.44 4.44 14.61
C THR A 18 3.14 5.12 15.03
N PHE A 19 2.01 4.76 14.44
CA PHE A 19 0.72 5.31 14.85
C PHE A 19 0.31 4.86 16.26
N GLN A 20 0.57 3.62 16.63
CA GLN A 20 0.38 3.12 17.99
C GLN A 20 1.25 3.87 19.01
N TRP A 21 2.50 4.17 18.64
CA TRP A 21 3.38 5.00 19.47
C TRP A 21 2.82 6.44 19.63
N LEU A 22 2.30 7.05 18.56
CA LEU A 22 1.64 8.36 18.62
C LEU A 22 0.44 8.35 19.56
N TRP A 23 -0.41 7.32 19.48
CA TRP A 23 -1.54 7.12 20.38
C TRP A 23 -1.12 7.07 21.83
N LYS A 24 -0.10 6.26 22.11
CA LYS A 24 0.46 6.15 23.47
C LYS A 24 1.01 7.49 23.94
N ALA A 25 1.83 8.16 23.15
CA ALA A 25 2.42 9.44 23.49
C ALA A 25 1.37 10.54 23.77
N VAL A 26 0.28 10.57 23.00
CA VAL A 26 -0.85 11.48 23.26
C VAL A 26 -1.59 11.07 24.52
N GLY A 27 -1.85 9.79 24.74
CA GLY A 27 -2.51 9.27 25.94
C GLY A 27 -1.78 9.58 27.22
N GLU A 28 -0.45 9.51 27.21
CA GLU A 28 0.41 9.84 28.37
C GLU A 28 0.41 11.34 28.71
N ASN A 29 0.00 12.20 27.78
CA ASN A 29 -0.02 13.66 27.94
C ASN A 29 -1.44 14.25 28.10
N LEU A 30 -2.48 13.44 28.26
CA LEU A 30 -3.88 13.92 28.28
C LEU A 30 -4.15 15.06 29.27
N GLN A 31 -3.51 15.03 30.42
CA GLN A 31 -3.70 16.06 31.46
C GLN A 31 -3.06 17.41 31.10
N ASN A 32 -2.16 17.46 30.11
CA ASN A 32 -1.43 18.65 29.71
C ASN A 32 -2.12 19.42 28.59
N TYR A 33 -3.11 18.85 27.92
CA TYR A 33 -3.76 19.47 26.76
C TYR A 33 -4.88 20.43 27.17
N ALA A 34 -4.98 21.54 26.46
CA ALA A 34 -6.08 22.48 26.56
C ALA A 34 -7.42 21.90 26.06
N GLY A 35 -7.39 20.84 25.25
CA GLY A 35 -8.55 20.11 24.74
C GLY A 35 -8.20 18.66 24.45
N PHE A 36 -9.08 17.92 23.79
CA PHE A 36 -8.86 16.52 23.43
C PHE A 36 -8.32 16.42 21.98
N PRO A 37 -7.04 16.10 21.78
CA PRO A 37 -6.48 15.94 20.43
C PRO A 37 -7.17 14.84 19.64
N LYS A 38 -7.43 15.10 18.36
CA LYS A 38 -7.94 14.08 17.42
C LYS A 38 -6.77 13.34 16.79
N LEU A 39 -6.82 12.00 16.76
CA LEU A 39 -5.83 11.20 16.08
C LEU A 39 -6.46 10.55 14.85
N ILE A 40 -5.89 10.83 13.69
CA ILE A 40 -6.30 10.29 12.40
C ILE A 40 -5.09 9.57 11.83
N GLY A 41 -5.21 8.26 11.58
CA GLY A 41 -4.13 7.43 11.08
C GLY A 41 -4.53 6.68 9.81
N GLU A 42 -3.75 6.87 8.76
CA GLU A 42 -3.79 6.09 7.54
C GLU A 42 -2.57 5.18 7.51
N CYS A 43 -2.81 3.87 7.54
CA CYS A 43 -1.75 2.87 7.63
C CYS A 43 -1.82 1.87 6.46
N GLY A 44 -0.87 0.94 6.42
CA GLY A 44 -0.85 -0.12 5.43
C GLY A 44 -2.04 -1.09 5.57
N GLY A 45 -2.37 -1.76 4.48
CA GLY A 45 -3.47 -2.73 4.39
C GLY A 45 -3.13 -3.92 3.50
N LYS A 46 -4.12 -4.78 3.30
CA LYS A 46 -4.11 -5.94 2.40
C LYS A 46 -5.26 -5.83 1.41
N ASN A 47 -5.12 -4.88 0.47
CA ASN A 47 -6.15 -4.61 -0.53
C ASN A 47 -6.27 -5.75 -1.54
N TYR A 48 -7.40 -5.83 -2.19
CA TYR A 48 -7.66 -6.93 -3.12
C TYR A 48 -8.47 -6.45 -4.33
N HIS A 49 -8.31 -7.17 -5.43
CA HIS A 49 -9.23 -7.12 -6.55
C HIS A 49 -10.27 -8.22 -6.40
N PHE A 50 -11.54 -7.87 -6.47
CA PHE A 50 -12.64 -8.81 -6.58
C PHE A 50 -13.19 -8.77 -8.00
N VAL A 51 -13.00 -9.87 -8.75
CA VAL A 51 -13.31 -9.94 -10.17
C VAL A 51 -14.66 -10.57 -10.38
N HIS A 52 -15.59 -9.84 -11.02
CA HIS A 52 -16.89 -10.37 -11.42
C HIS A 52 -16.77 -11.24 -12.68
N PRO A 53 -17.62 -12.28 -12.88
CA PRO A 53 -17.55 -13.14 -14.06
C PRO A 53 -17.73 -12.45 -15.43
N THR A 54 -18.30 -11.24 -15.43
CA THR A 54 -18.46 -10.41 -16.65
C THR A 54 -17.30 -9.45 -16.89
N ALA A 55 -16.25 -9.52 -16.06
CA ALA A 55 -15.11 -8.61 -16.22
C ALA A 55 -14.32 -8.97 -17.50
N GLU A 56 -13.78 -7.94 -18.14
CA GLU A 56 -12.88 -8.10 -19.27
C GLU A 56 -11.48 -8.50 -18.78
N VAL A 57 -10.98 -9.63 -19.26
CA VAL A 57 -9.74 -10.25 -18.78
C VAL A 57 -8.53 -9.32 -18.97
N GLU A 58 -8.39 -8.67 -20.12
CA GLU A 58 -7.26 -7.78 -20.41
C GLU A 58 -7.21 -6.61 -19.43
N THR A 59 -8.36 -6.00 -19.15
CA THR A 59 -8.48 -4.91 -18.16
C THR A 59 -8.11 -5.39 -16.75
N VAL A 60 -8.56 -6.57 -16.34
CA VAL A 60 -8.21 -7.15 -15.04
C VAL A 60 -6.72 -7.40 -14.94
N VAL A 61 -6.09 -7.97 -15.97
CA VAL A 61 -4.67 -8.28 -16.02
C VAL A 61 -3.85 -7.00 -15.92
N ALA A 62 -4.10 -6.01 -16.79
CA ALA A 62 -3.36 -4.76 -16.83
C ALA A 62 -3.48 -3.97 -15.50
N SER A 63 -4.70 -3.87 -14.97
CA SER A 63 -4.96 -3.19 -13.70
C SER A 63 -4.31 -3.90 -12.52
N THR A 64 -4.32 -5.25 -12.51
CA THR A 64 -3.70 -6.03 -11.43
C THR A 64 -2.19 -5.88 -11.45
N ILE A 65 -1.54 -5.99 -12.60
CA ILE A 65 -0.08 -5.78 -12.73
C ILE A 65 0.31 -4.41 -12.21
N ARG A 66 -0.39 -3.37 -12.67
CA ARG A 66 -0.10 -2.00 -12.24
C ARG A 66 -0.33 -1.80 -10.75
N SER A 67 -1.46 -2.25 -10.23
CA SER A 67 -1.81 -2.09 -8.83
C SER A 67 -0.91 -2.89 -7.88
N ALA A 68 -0.44 -4.09 -8.30
CA ALA A 68 0.37 -4.95 -7.45
C ALA A 68 1.86 -4.59 -7.45
N PHE A 69 2.42 -4.16 -8.59
CA PHE A 69 3.87 -4.08 -8.79
C PHE A 69 4.41 -2.67 -9.05
N GLU A 70 3.55 -1.70 -9.40
CA GLU A 70 3.98 -0.32 -9.52
C GLU A 70 4.59 0.15 -8.20
N TYR A 71 5.72 0.87 -8.26
CA TYR A 71 6.48 1.29 -7.08
C TYR A 71 6.90 0.12 -6.17
N SER A 72 7.16 -1.05 -6.77
CA SER A 72 7.50 -2.31 -6.05
C SER A 72 6.43 -2.75 -5.05
N GLY A 73 5.15 -2.42 -5.31
CA GLY A 73 4.03 -2.74 -4.43
C GLY A 73 4.00 -1.96 -3.10
N GLN A 74 4.83 -0.92 -2.96
CA GLN A 74 4.99 -0.15 -1.72
C GLN A 74 3.95 0.98 -1.62
N LYS A 75 2.67 0.65 -1.79
CA LYS A 75 1.54 1.59 -1.64
C LYS A 75 0.53 1.05 -0.65
N CYS A 76 -0.10 1.92 0.13
CA CYS A 76 -1.20 1.57 1.02
C CYS A 76 -2.39 0.94 0.26
N SER A 77 -2.54 1.26 -1.03
CA SER A 77 -3.57 0.77 -1.95
C SER A 77 -3.12 -0.36 -2.89
N ALA A 78 -1.88 -0.86 -2.79
CA ALA A 78 -1.40 -1.91 -3.68
C ALA A 78 -2.23 -3.20 -3.56
N CYS A 79 -2.52 -3.83 -4.69
CA CYS A 79 -3.24 -5.10 -4.73
C CYS A 79 -2.38 -6.23 -4.19
N SER A 80 -2.77 -6.78 -3.05
CA SER A 80 -2.08 -7.91 -2.40
C SER A 80 -2.72 -9.26 -2.69
N ARG A 81 -3.93 -9.27 -3.25
CA ARG A 81 -4.70 -10.49 -3.52
C ARG A 81 -5.72 -10.28 -4.65
N VAL A 82 -5.92 -11.30 -5.45
CA VAL A 82 -6.98 -11.32 -6.47
C VAL A 82 -7.95 -12.44 -6.15
N TYR A 83 -9.24 -12.13 -6.11
CA TYR A 83 -10.33 -13.10 -6.06
C TYR A 83 -10.96 -13.15 -7.45
N ALA A 84 -10.67 -14.19 -8.19
CA ALA A 84 -11.14 -14.36 -9.56
C ALA A 84 -12.07 -15.59 -9.65
N PRO A 85 -13.14 -15.52 -10.47
CA PRO A 85 -13.96 -16.69 -10.75
C PRO A 85 -13.15 -17.75 -11.51
N GLU A 86 -13.43 -19.01 -11.23
CA GLU A 86 -12.75 -20.15 -11.85
C GLU A 86 -12.81 -20.10 -13.39
N SER A 87 -13.92 -19.62 -13.93
CA SER A 87 -14.12 -19.50 -15.38
C SER A 87 -13.16 -18.52 -16.06
N LEU A 88 -12.68 -17.49 -15.37
CA LEU A 88 -11.76 -16.48 -15.93
C LEU A 88 -10.31 -16.71 -15.47
N TRP A 89 -10.11 -17.48 -14.40
CA TRP A 89 -8.79 -17.62 -13.79
C TRP A 89 -7.68 -18.10 -14.73
N PRO A 90 -7.90 -19.13 -15.60
CA PRO A 90 -6.84 -19.56 -16.51
C PRO A 90 -6.31 -18.44 -17.39
N GLN A 91 -7.19 -17.64 -17.99
CA GLN A 91 -6.82 -16.53 -18.88
C GLN A 91 -6.17 -15.37 -18.10
N ILE A 92 -6.72 -15.04 -16.93
CA ILE A 92 -6.13 -14.01 -16.05
C ILE A 92 -4.72 -14.43 -15.63
N LYS A 93 -4.53 -15.67 -15.20
CA LYS A 93 -3.21 -16.19 -14.79
C LYS A 93 -2.21 -16.14 -15.93
N GLU A 94 -2.59 -16.59 -17.12
CA GLU A 94 -1.73 -16.56 -18.31
C GLU A 94 -1.30 -15.12 -18.64
N GLY A 95 -2.24 -14.19 -18.71
CA GLY A 95 -1.97 -12.78 -18.97
C GLY A 95 -1.07 -12.13 -17.92
N LEU A 96 -1.30 -12.42 -16.63
CA LEU A 96 -0.45 -11.91 -15.55
C LEU A 96 0.99 -12.42 -15.69
N VAL A 97 1.17 -13.72 -15.96
CA VAL A 97 2.51 -14.32 -16.11
C VAL A 97 3.21 -13.77 -17.35
N GLU A 98 2.50 -13.57 -18.45
CA GLU A 98 3.11 -13.05 -19.68
C GLU A 98 3.59 -11.60 -19.50
N ILE A 99 2.76 -10.72 -18.97
CA ILE A 99 3.17 -9.33 -18.73
C ILE A 99 4.32 -9.26 -17.71
N GLN A 100 4.25 -10.06 -16.64
CA GLN A 100 5.29 -10.07 -15.62
C GLN A 100 6.69 -10.38 -16.18
N LYS A 101 6.81 -11.29 -17.15
CA LYS A 101 8.09 -11.62 -17.79
C LYS A 101 8.75 -10.42 -18.49
N GLY A 102 7.93 -9.50 -19.00
CA GLY A 102 8.37 -8.30 -19.71
C GLY A 102 8.64 -7.09 -18.80
N LEU A 103 8.32 -7.16 -17.50
CA LEU A 103 8.52 -6.04 -16.60
C LEU A 103 10.01 -5.77 -16.36
N LYS A 104 10.47 -4.58 -16.75
CA LYS A 104 11.83 -4.13 -16.48
C LYS A 104 11.94 -3.54 -15.08
N ILE A 105 12.86 -4.06 -14.30
CA ILE A 105 13.26 -3.50 -13.01
C ILE A 105 14.61 -2.81 -13.20
N GLY A 106 14.70 -1.54 -12.81
CA GLY A 106 15.92 -0.78 -13.04
C GLY A 106 16.02 0.50 -12.21
N SER A 107 16.87 1.42 -12.65
CA SER A 107 17.02 2.72 -11.99
C SER A 107 15.75 3.56 -12.11
N ALA A 108 15.44 4.34 -11.07
CA ALA A 108 14.34 5.31 -11.11
C ALA A 108 14.55 6.43 -12.15
N THR A 109 15.78 6.60 -12.64
CA THR A 109 16.13 7.56 -13.72
C THR A 109 16.02 6.96 -15.12
N ASP A 110 15.74 5.66 -15.22
CA ASP A 110 15.58 4.96 -16.49
C ASP A 110 14.10 4.96 -16.89
N ALA A 111 13.76 5.67 -17.94
CA ALA A 111 12.37 5.85 -18.40
C ALA A 111 11.68 4.53 -18.80
N ASP A 112 12.46 3.51 -19.16
CA ASP A 112 11.91 2.19 -19.54
C ASP A 112 11.65 1.28 -18.33
N SER A 113 12.07 1.68 -17.14
CA SER A 113 11.88 0.87 -15.93
C SER A 113 10.46 1.00 -15.42
N PHE A 114 9.76 -0.14 -15.27
CA PHE A 114 8.43 -0.19 -14.68
C PHE A 114 8.46 0.06 -13.17
N THR A 115 9.47 -0.46 -12.50
CA THR A 115 9.70 -0.29 -11.07
C THR A 115 11.18 -0.32 -10.73
N SER A 116 11.52 0.12 -9.52
CA SER A 116 12.88 0.21 -9.03
C SER A 116 13.05 -0.56 -7.72
N ALA A 117 14.14 -0.30 -7.01
CA ALA A 117 14.43 -0.90 -5.72
C ALA A 117 13.36 -0.56 -4.67
N VAL A 118 13.22 -1.44 -3.67
CA VAL A 118 12.46 -1.14 -2.45
C VAL A 118 13.18 -0.11 -1.59
N ILE A 119 12.45 0.53 -0.66
CA ILE A 119 12.90 1.72 0.07
C ILE A 119 14.18 1.52 0.90
N ASP A 120 14.37 0.32 1.47
CA ASP A 120 15.51 0.02 2.33
C ASP A 120 15.84 -1.48 2.38
N LYS A 121 16.99 -1.80 3.00
CA LYS A 121 17.42 -3.18 3.18
C LYS A 121 16.43 -4.01 4.02
N LYS A 122 15.78 -3.42 5.01
CA LYS A 122 14.80 -4.13 5.84
C LYS A 122 13.57 -4.55 5.04
N SER A 123 13.16 -3.72 4.08
CA SER A 123 12.06 -4.04 3.14
C SER A 123 12.45 -5.12 2.14
N PHE A 124 13.73 -5.14 1.73
CA PHE A 124 14.28 -6.17 0.85
C PHE A 124 14.38 -7.54 1.55
N ASP A 125 14.76 -7.57 2.82
CA ASP A 125 15.00 -8.80 3.59
C ASP A 125 13.69 -9.45 4.11
N ARG A 126 12.50 -8.88 3.87
CA ARG A 126 11.18 -9.41 4.25
C ARG A 126 10.64 -10.42 3.26
#